data_aa8b5b107b5bf070f5605ff202c70486
#
_entry.id   aa8b5b107b5bf070f5605ff202c70486
#
_cell.length_a   1.000
_cell.length_b   1.000
_cell.length_c   1.000
_cell.angle_alpha   90.00
_cell.angle_beta   90.00
_cell.angle_gamma   90.00
#
_symmetry.space_group_name_H-M   'P 1'
#
loop_
_entity.id
_entity.type
_entity.pdbx_description
1 polymer ?
#
loop_
_entity_poly.entity_id
_entity_poly.type
_entity_poly.pdbx_seq_one_letter_code
_entity_poly.pdbx_strand_id
1 'polypeptide(L)'
;MPSEEEARSVRSALRLSLKTKGLQVSLGQSFSSKTMVPGQCSFGAATQLEQLFERTVQYGENQSGLLLGSIGSDRRSIVTCAMRNLRVKFGNFTVVYLNGVILQNELEAFKELTAQLTRATAVKHPVLSYWNMYEYLRSLLVAKAEAKDHVIVILDALEKFVRESSNAKQLLLYNLLDWLQAGDIKMGVLGITDNYNVVDNLEKRVRSRFSNLQIVIERPSFEQIRQYLVHSLSLDHFPWDSHSELKKPSAEYAASFSKSVNKLMLEQSKFLSSLEFDYDIGKPQAFFVSLTAAAVYYIDVDKPLLTAQHFWLARHLLEQDHQLAVLETVTEHGIALLIGMGHLEKGDQRVFTLEMVYARWENFLRQHDMLAQLPTRGEAQKALENLLRLKLVKDAGDAFKIGCSGKGFMNQGFSSSLQPEFRAVHLNFAPRTLAGMLRNGSIQCSTLLKEWAINGS
;
A
#
# COMPACT_ATOMS: atom_id res chain seq x y z
N MET A 1 18.77 12.32 -33.95
CA MET A 1 18.78 11.84 -32.56
C MET A 1 18.37 13.00 -31.68
N PRO A 2 17.56 12.81 -30.65
CA PRO A 2 17.17 13.89 -29.75
C PRO A 2 18.39 14.41 -28.98
N SER A 3 18.35 15.69 -28.60
CA SER A 3 19.37 16.27 -27.71
C SER A 3 19.22 15.67 -26.29
N GLU A 4 20.28 15.75 -25.49
CA GLU A 4 20.26 15.29 -24.09
C GLU A 4 19.16 16.00 -23.27
N GLU A 5 18.96 17.30 -23.53
CA GLU A 5 17.89 18.08 -22.90
C GLU A 5 16.50 17.60 -23.30
N GLU A 6 16.29 17.25 -24.58
CA GLU A 6 14.99 16.73 -25.05
C GLU A 6 14.66 15.39 -24.39
N ALA A 7 15.61 14.46 -24.31
CA ALA A 7 15.42 13.17 -23.68
C ALA A 7 15.11 13.32 -22.16
N ARG A 8 15.82 14.21 -21.47
CA ARG A 8 15.56 14.53 -20.05
C ARG A 8 14.19 15.18 -19.85
N SER A 9 13.83 16.12 -20.72
CA SER A 9 12.52 16.81 -20.66
C SER A 9 11.37 15.83 -20.88
N VAL A 10 11.47 14.95 -21.88
CA VAL A 10 10.47 13.91 -22.14
C VAL A 10 10.36 12.93 -20.98
N ARG A 11 11.47 12.45 -20.44
CA ARG A 11 11.47 11.58 -19.24
C ARG A 11 10.77 12.26 -18.06
N SER A 12 11.08 13.53 -17.80
CA SER A 12 10.46 14.29 -16.71
C SER A 12 8.97 14.52 -16.94
N ALA A 13 8.57 14.88 -18.15
CA ALA A 13 7.17 15.05 -18.54
C ALA A 13 6.36 13.78 -18.39
N LEU A 14 6.87 12.63 -18.86
CA LEU A 14 6.19 11.33 -18.70
C LEU A 14 6.08 10.92 -17.24
N ARG A 15 7.10 11.16 -16.43
CA ARG A 15 7.05 10.89 -14.98
C ARG A 15 6.01 11.77 -14.28
N LEU A 16 5.91 13.02 -14.65
CA LEU A 16 4.87 13.93 -14.16
C LEU A 16 3.49 13.42 -14.64
N SER A 17 3.34 13.08 -15.89
CA SER A 17 2.09 12.53 -16.43
C SER A 17 1.63 11.27 -15.68
N LEU A 18 2.51 10.31 -15.40
CA LEU A 18 2.22 9.09 -14.67
C LEU A 18 1.97 9.33 -13.17
N LYS A 19 2.70 10.25 -12.53
CA LYS A 19 2.48 10.63 -11.13
C LYS A 19 1.21 11.46 -10.92
N THR A 20 0.96 12.38 -11.84
CA THR A 20 -0.10 13.36 -11.67
C THR A 20 -1.43 12.90 -12.22
N LYS A 21 -1.48 11.90 -13.10
CA LYS A 21 -2.78 11.37 -13.57
C LYS A 21 -3.50 10.50 -12.55
N GLY A 22 -2.80 9.89 -11.60
CA GLY A 22 -3.45 9.49 -10.34
C GLY A 22 -3.92 10.69 -9.48
N LEU A 23 -3.25 11.87 -9.64
CA LEU A 23 -3.55 13.11 -8.91
C LEU A 23 -4.17 14.23 -9.80
N GLN A 24 -4.02 14.20 -11.14
CA GLN A 24 -4.47 15.24 -12.10
C GLN A 24 -5.83 14.99 -12.76
N VAL A 25 -6.50 13.96 -12.40
CA VAL A 25 -7.93 14.18 -12.30
C VAL A 25 -8.16 15.44 -11.44
N SER A 26 -7.12 16.00 -10.84
CA SER A 26 -7.16 17.10 -9.89
C SER A 26 -6.81 18.49 -10.40
N LEU A 27 -6.53 18.80 -11.64
CA LEU A 27 -6.28 20.17 -12.11
C LEU A 27 -7.11 20.54 -13.34
N GLY A 28 -8.38 20.87 -13.08
CA GLY A 28 -9.26 21.80 -13.80
C GLY A 28 -9.01 22.08 -15.28
N GLN A 29 -8.96 21.07 -16.12
CA GLN A 29 -9.31 21.27 -17.53
C GLN A 29 -10.58 20.46 -17.81
N SER A 30 -11.62 21.16 -18.21
CA SER A 30 -12.84 20.61 -18.78
C SER A 30 -12.47 19.70 -19.95
N PHE A 31 -12.27 18.41 -19.69
CA PHE A 31 -12.20 17.44 -20.76
C PHE A 31 -13.56 17.41 -21.45
N SER A 32 -13.59 17.87 -22.67
CA SER A 32 -14.68 17.66 -23.61
C SER A 32 -15.11 16.19 -23.54
N SER A 33 -16.38 15.95 -23.34
CA SER A 33 -17.05 14.66 -23.10
C SER A 33 -16.95 13.61 -24.21
N LYS A 34 -15.93 13.68 -25.10
CA LYS A 34 -15.80 12.79 -26.27
C LYS A 34 -14.55 11.94 -26.35
N THR A 35 -13.58 12.10 -25.47
CA THR A 35 -12.42 11.21 -25.43
C THR A 35 -12.47 10.35 -24.17
N MET A 36 -12.83 9.07 -24.36
CA MET A 36 -12.83 8.04 -23.34
C MET A 36 -11.42 7.87 -22.77
N VAL A 37 -11.14 8.49 -21.63
CA VAL A 37 -9.92 8.19 -20.87
C VAL A 37 -10.12 6.85 -20.19
N PRO A 38 -9.16 5.90 -20.30
CA PRO A 38 -9.26 4.60 -19.64
C PRO A 38 -9.18 4.80 -18.11
N GLY A 39 -10.25 4.66 -17.49
CA GLY A 39 -10.63 4.93 -16.12
C GLY A 39 -12.14 5.05 -16.04
N GLN A 40 -12.88 4.63 -17.09
CA GLN A 40 -14.34 4.78 -17.11
C GLN A 40 -15.05 4.04 -15.98
N CYS A 41 -14.51 2.92 -15.50
CA CYS A 41 -15.04 2.29 -14.29
C CYS A 41 -14.85 3.20 -13.07
N SER A 42 -13.70 3.88 -12.99
CA SER A 42 -13.43 4.89 -11.96
C SER A 42 -14.27 6.14 -12.11
N PHE A 43 -14.59 6.54 -13.35
CA PHE A 43 -15.42 7.71 -13.64
C PHE A 43 -16.87 7.47 -13.21
N GLY A 44 -17.43 6.29 -13.47
CA GLY A 44 -18.76 5.90 -12.99
C GLY A 44 -18.87 5.98 -11.47
N ALA A 45 -17.89 5.45 -10.74
CA ALA A 45 -17.85 5.52 -9.29
C ALA A 45 -17.71 6.97 -8.79
N ALA A 46 -16.88 7.80 -9.44
CA ALA A 46 -16.76 9.22 -9.10
C ALA A 46 -18.08 9.97 -9.29
N THR A 47 -18.77 9.74 -10.40
CA THR A 47 -20.08 10.34 -10.68
C THR A 47 -21.14 9.90 -9.66
N GLN A 48 -21.16 8.64 -9.27
CA GLN A 48 -22.06 8.14 -8.22
C GLN A 48 -21.77 8.79 -6.86
N LEU A 49 -20.48 8.98 -6.52
CA LEU A 49 -20.10 9.72 -5.32
C LEU A 49 -20.50 11.20 -5.39
N GLU A 50 -20.35 11.84 -6.54
CA GLU A 50 -20.82 13.20 -6.75
C GLU A 50 -22.34 13.29 -6.52
N GLN A 51 -23.12 12.41 -7.13
CA GLN A 51 -24.57 12.36 -6.96
C GLN A 51 -24.99 12.10 -5.50
N LEU A 52 -24.26 11.23 -4.79
CA LEU A 52 -24.50 10.97 -3.38
C LEU A 52 -24.36 12.23 -2.53
N PHE A 53 -23.24 12.94 -2.69
CA PHE A 53 -22.95 14.10 -1.85
C PHE A 53 -23.45 15.44 -2.40
N GLU A 54 -23.95 15.48 -3.63
CA GLU A 54 -24.60 16.65 -4.20
C GLU A 54 -25.77 17.08 -3.32
N ARG A 55 -26.61 16.14 -2.88
CA ARG A 55 -27.71 16.40 -1.96
C ARG A 55 -27.26 16.95 -0.62
N THR A 56 -26.15 16.43 -0.09
CA THR A 56 -25.58 16.92 1.18
C THR A 56 -25.06 18.34 1.03
N VAL A 57 -24.30 18.63 -0.04
CA VAL A 57 -23.65 19.93 -0.22
C VAL A 57 -24.67 21.00 -0.66
N GLN A 58 -25.65 20.65 -1.48
CA GLN A 58 -26.62 21.61 -2.02
C GLN A 58 -27.81 21.83 -1.07
N TYR A 59 -28.36 20.77 -0.51
CA TYR A 59 -29.61 20.83 0.27
C TYR A 59 -29.42 20.55 1.77
N GLY A 60 -28.22 20.19 2.21
CA GLY A 60 -27.97 19.79 3.59
C GLY A 60 -28.66 18.49 3.99
N GLU A 61 -28.88 17.57 3.03
CA GLU A 61 -29.40 16.24 3.34
C GLU A 61 -28.30 15.35 3.89
N ASN A 62 -28.59 14.68 5.00
CA ASN A 62 -27.65 13.74 5.60
C ASN A 62 -27.59 12.46 4.77
N GLN A 63 -26.37 12.08 4.35
CA GLN A 63 -26.14 10.91 3.51
C GLN A 63 -25.02 10.05 4.06
N SER A 64 -25.11 8.73 3.89
CA SER A 64 -23.98 7.83 4.11
C SER A 64 -23.81 6.87 2.95
N GLY A 65 -22.60 6.44 2.70
CA GLY A 65 -22.28 5.50 1.63
C GLY A 65 -21.00 4.74 1.87
N LEU A 66 -20.82 3.67 1.12
CA LEU A 66 -19.64 2.80 1.17
C LEU A 66 -19.00 2.74 -0.21
N LEU A 67 -17.71 3.02 -0.27
CA LEU A 67 -16.89 2.84 -1.47
C LEU A 67 -16.08 1.56 -1.32
N LEU A 68 -16.42 0.56 -2.12
CA LEU A 68 -15.78 -0.75 -2.16
C LEU A 68 -14.80 -0.82 -3.33
N GLY A 69 -13.59 -1.26 -3.07
CA GLY A 69 -12.62 -1.47 -4.13
C GLY A 69 -11.48 -2.35 -3.68
N SER A 70 -10.98 -3.20 -4.57
CA SER A 70 -9.83 -4.06 -4.28
C SER A 70 -8.57 -3.27 -3.91
N ILE A 71 -7.62 -3.90 -3.26
CA ILE A 71 -6.31 -3.32 -2.97
C ILE A 71 -5.65 -2.91 -4.30
N GLY A 72 -5.18 -1.66 -4.39
CA GLY A 72 -4.58 -1.12 -5.61
C GLY A 72 -5.59 -0.58 -6.64
N SER A 73 -6.90 -0.61 -6.37
CA SER A 73 -7.86 0.23 -7.05
C SER A 73 -7.69 1.67 -6.55
N ASP A 74 -7.80 2.63 -7.45
CA ASP A 74 -7.44 4.04 -7.18
C ASP A 74 -8.53 4.79 -6.37
N ARG A 75 -8.97 4.19 -5.25
CA ARG A 75 -10.05 4.66 -4.38
C ARG A 75 -9.91 6.12 -3.97
N ARG A 76 -8.70 6.52 -3.54
CA ARG A 76 -8.42 7.88 -3.07
C ARG A 76 -8.52 8.92 -4.17
N SER A 77 -8.04 8.59 -5.36
CA SER A 77 -8.14 9.48 -6.53
C SER A 77 -9.58 9.68 -6.96
N ILE A 78 -10.40 8.63 -6.90
CA ILE A 78 -11.84 8.71 -7.20
C ILE A 78 -12.53 9.67 -6.23
N VAL A 79 -12.29 9.52 -4.93
CA VAL A 79 -12.86 10.40 -3.90
C VAL A 79 -12.36 11.84 -4.07
N THR A 80 -11.06 12.02 -4.30
CA THR A 80 -10.47 13.35 -4.51
C THR A 80 -11.08 14.03 -5.74
N CYS A 81 -11.30 13.28 -6.82
CA CYS A 81 -11.95 13.76 -8.02
C CYS A 81 -13.38 14.21 -7.73
N ALA A 82 -14.20 13.34 -7.12
CA ALA A 82 -15.57 13.65 -6.78
C ALA A 82 -15.71 14.88 -5.88
N MET A 83 -14.90 14.95 -4.81
CA MET A 83 -14.91 16.09 -3.88
C MET A 83 -14.52 17.40 -4.56
N ARG A 84 -13.63 17.34 -5.50
CA ARG A 84 -13.21 18.52 -6.27
C ARG A 84 -14.28 18.97 -7.24
N ASN A 85 -14.87 18.06 -8.01
CA ASN A 85 -15.96 18.39 -8.93
C ASN A 85 -17.13 19.03 -8.17
N LEU A 86 -17.45 18.52 -6.98
CA LEU A 86 -18.44 19.13 -6.09
C LEU A 86 -18.03 20.55 -5.65
N ARG A 87 -16.75 20.80 -5.33
CA ARG A 87 -16.29 22.15 -4.99
C ARG A 87 -16.38 23.13 -6.15
N VAL A 88 -16.11 22.66 -7.37
CA VAL A 88 -16.26 23.50 -8.58
C VAL A 88 -17.73 23.86 -8.82
N LYS A 89 -18.66 22.91 -8.56
CA LYS A 89 -20.11 23.13 -8.78
C LYS A 89 -20.77 23.97 -7.68
N PHE A 90 -20.45 23.72 -6.42
CA PHE A 90 -21.21 24.21 -5.26
C PHE A 90 -20.40 25.10 -4.30
N GLY A 91 -19.13 25.33 -4.58
CA GLY A 91 -18.28 26.15 -3.74
C GLY A 91 -17.68 25.39 -2.56
N ASN A 92 -17.43 26.09 -1.44
CA ASN A 92 -16.71 25.54 -0.32
C ASN A 92 -17.61 24.75 0.63
N PHE A 93 -17.15 23.57 0.99
CA PHE A 93 -17.65 22.72 2.06
C PHE A 93 -16.46 22.07 2.77
N THR A 94 -16.66 21.66 4.01
CA THR A 94 -15.58 21.06 4.80
C THR A 94 -15.48 19.55 4.53
N VAL A 95 -14.28 19.08 4.19
CA VAL A 95 -13.99 17.63 4.07
C VAL A 95 -13.02 17.22 5.15
N VAL A 96 -13.40 16.22 5.93
CA VAL A 96 -12.57 15.60 6.97
C VAL A 96 -12.16 14.20 6.51
N TYR A 97 -10.87 13.88 6.67
CA TYR A 97 -10.31 12.61 6.23
C TYR A 97 -9.71 11.87 7.42
N LEU A 98 -10.31 10.75 7.82
CA LEU A 98 -9.87 9.90 8.91
C LEU A 98 -9.33 8.58 8.34
N ASN A 99 -8.10 8.20 8.73
CA ASN A 99 -7.47 6.97 8.27
C ASN A 99 -7.39 5.95 9.41
N GLY A 100 -8.12 4.85 9.29
CA GLY A 100 -8.17 3.79 10.30
C GLY A 100 -6.86 3.02 10.51
N VAL A 101 -5.90 3.12 9.58
CA VAL A 101 -4.58 2.52 9.77
C VAL A 101 -3.72 3.33 10.73
N ILE A 102 -3.87 4.67 10.70
CA ILE A 102 -3.08 5.61 11.53
C ILE A 102 -3.71 5.77 12.89
N LEU A 103 -5.05 5.91 12.94
CA LEU A 103 -5.80 6.17 14.15
C LEU A 103 -6.04 4.87 14.92
N GLN A 104 -5.33 4.70 16.04
CA GLN A 104 -5.35 3.44 16.79
C GLN A 104 -6.55 3.31 17.72
N ASN A 105 -7.11 4.42 18.15
CA ASN A 105 -8.24 4.45 19.08
C ASN A 105 -9.24 5.56 18.72
N GLU A 106 -10.45 5.44 19.28
CA GLU A 106 -11.56 6.35 18.99
C GLU A 106 -11.31 7.78 19.46
N LEU A 107 -10.61 7.96 20.59
CA LEU A 107 -10.27 9.27 21.12
C LEU A 107 -9.33 10.04 20.18
N GLU A 108 -8.37 9.34 19.58
CA GLU A 108 -7.49 9.92 18.54
C GLU A 108 -8.28 10.33 17.31
N ALA A 109 -9.24 9.50 16.90
CA ALA A 109 -10.10 9.82 15.76
C ALA A 109 -10.97 11.07 16.04
N PHE A 110 -11.51 11.23 17.26
CA PHE A 110 -12.24 12.43 17.65
C PHE A 110 -11.34 13.66 17.72
N LYS A 111 -10.11 13.53 18.23
CA LYS A 111 -9.12 14.62 18.22
C LYS A 111 -8.77 15.06 16.80
N GLU A 112 -8.53 14.12 15.92
CA GLU A 112 -8.22 14.41 14.51
C GLU A 112 -9.40 15.06 13.78
N LEU A 113 -10.63 14.55 14.01
CA LEU A 113 -11.87 15.15 13.51
C LEU A 113 -11.99 16.61 13.95
N THR A 114 -11.77 16.87 15.25
CA THR A 114 -11.79 18.23 15.82
C THR A 114 -10.73 19.11 15.18
N ALA A 115 -9.50 18.62 15.08
CA ALA A 115 -8.38 19.35 14.50
C ALA A 115 -8.64 19.75 13.04
N GLN A 116 -9.22 18.87 12.25
CA GLN A 116 -9.54 19.17 10.84
C GLN A 116 -10.71 20.14 10.70
N LEU A 117 -11.72 20.04 11.56
CA LEU A 117 -12.86 20.96 11.57
C LEU A 117 -12.47 22.38 12.02
N THR A 118 -11.49 22.50 12.91
CA THR A 118 -11.04 23.78 13.49
C THR A 118 -9.80 24.36 12.83
N ARG A 119 -9.23 23.74 11.80
CA ARG A 119 -8.02 24.24 11.09
C ARG A 119 -8.08 25.70 10.65
N ALA A 120 -9.27 26.23 10.43
CA ALA A 120 -9.46 27.64 10.09
C ALA A 120 -9.44 28.58 11.33
N THR A 121 -9.57 28.04 12.54
CA THR A 121 -9.53 28.78 13.81
C THR A 121 -8.39 28.21 14.64
N ALA A 122 -7.34 29.02 14.88
CA ALA A 122 -6.15 28.62 15.64
C ALA A 122 -6.45 28.43 17.14
N VAL A 123 -7.41 27.60 17.49
CA VAL A 123 -7.79 27.30 18.87
C VAL A 123 -6.92 26.15 19.38
N LYS A 124 -6.13 26.41 20.41
CA LYS A 124 -5.42 25.36 21.16
C LYS A 124 -6.47 24.40 21.74
N HIS A 125 -6.42 23.15 21.33
CA HIS A 125 -7.33 22.13 21.83
C HIS A 125 -7.06 21.86 23.31
N PRO A 126 -8.03 22.09 24.23
CA PRO A 126 -7.88 21.65 25.60
C PRO A 126 -7.82 20.12 25.67
N VAL A 127 -7.09 19.57 26.61
CA VAL A 127 -7.10 18.15 26.92
C VAL A 127 -8.46 17.81 27.53
N LEU A 128 -9.41 17.44 26.68
CA LEU A 128 -10.79 17.15 27.07
C LEU A 128 -10.95 15.64 27.33
N SER A 129 -11.82 15.31 28.29
CA SER A 129 -12.31 13.94 28.44
C SER A 129 -13.12 13.54 27.20
N TYR A 130 -13.35 12.24 27.01
CA TYR A 130 -14.12 11.72 25.88
C TYR A 130 -15.49 12.41 25.73
N TRP A 131 -16.23 12.55 26.87
CA TRP A 131 -17.55 13.14 26.86
C TRP A 131 -17.53 14.65 26.50
N ASN A 132 -16.61 15.39 27.06
CA ASN A 132 -16.46 16.81 26.74
C ASN A 132 -16.05 17.02 25.27
N MET A 133 -15.25 16.10 24.70
CA MET A 133 -14.88 16.12 23.29
C MET A 133 -16.09 15.85 22.40
N TYR A 134 -16.93 14.88 22.75
CA TYR A 134 -18.17 14.57 22.04
C TYR A 134 -19.12 15.76 21.99
N GLU A 135 -19.40 16.40 23.13
CA GLU A 135 -20.26 17.59 23.23
C GLU A 135 -19.67 18.77 22.44
N TYR A 136 -18.37 18.97 22.52
CA TYR A 136 -17.70 20.03 21.78
C TYR A 136 -17.80 19.79 20.26
N LEU A 137 -17.54 18.57 19.79
CA LEU A 137 -17.69 18.22 18.37
C LEU A 137 -19.12 18.40 17.87
N ARG A 138 -20.10 17.97 18.67
CA ARG A 138 -21.50 18.14 18.34
C ARG A 138 -21.85 19.62 18.18
N SER A 139 -21.46 20.47 19.13
CA SER A 139 -21.68 21.91 19.05
C SER A 139 -21.00 22.55 17.83
N LEU A 140 -19.80 22.10 17.49
CA LEU A 140 -19.07 22.57 16.32
C LEU A 140 -19.76 22.19 15.02
N LEU A 141 -20.29 20.96 14.91
CA LEU A 141 -21.03 20.50 13.73
C LEU A 141 -22.35 21.25 13.56
N VAL A 142 -23.06 21.55 14.64
CA VAL A 142 -24.27 22.36 14.63
C VAL A 142 -23.95 23.79 14.16
N ALA A 143 -22.92 24.43 14.70
CA ALA A 143 -22.49 25.76 14.28
C ALA A 143 -22.09 25.81 12.79
N LYS A 144 -21.47 24.76 12.28
CA LYS A 144 -21.17 24.64 10.84
C LYS A 144 -22.43 24.48 10.00
N ALA A 145 -23.41 23.71 10.45
CA ALA A 145 -24.66 23.54 9.77
C ALA A 145 -25.46 24.88 9.69
N GLU A 146 -25.47 25.66 10.76
CA GLU A 146 -26.04 27.01 10.80
C GLU A 146 -25.33 27.97 9.82
N ALA A 147 -24.00 27.86 9.72
CA ALA A 147 -23.20 28.62 8.77
C ALA A 147 -23.31 28.14 7.31
N LYS A 148 -24.12 27.11 7.05
CA LYS A 148 -24.23 26.41 5.75
C LYS A 148 -22.91 25.86 5.23
N ASP A 149 -21.95 25.58 6.10
CA ASP A 149 -20.71 24.87 5.79
C ASP A 149 -20.93 23.38 6.05
N HIS A 150 -21.43 22.68 5.05
CA HIS A 150 -21.72 21.25 5.17
C HIS A 150 -20.43 20.43 5.30
N VAL A 151 -20.48 19.37 6.08
CA VAL A 151 -19.31 18.54 6.40
C VAL A 151 -19.42 17.18 5.75
N ILE A 152 -18.37 16.75 5.06
CA ILE A 152 -18.24 15.37 4.55
C ILE A 152 -17.09 14.70 5.29
N VAL A 153 -17.40 13.60 5.99
CA VAL A 153 -16.42 12.78 6.72
C VAL A 153 -16.08 11.54 5.90
N ILE A 154 -14.82 11.37 5.57
CA ILE A 154 -14.29 10.23 4.82
C ILE A 154 -13.52 9.34 5.79
N LEU A 155 -13.95 8.08 5.89
CA LEU A 155 -13.37 7.04 6.73
C LEU A 155 -12.59 6.06 5.83
N ASP A 156 -11.28 6.26 5.69
CA ASP A 156 -10.41 5.37 4.90
C ASP A 156 -9.98 4.17 5.75
N ALA A 157 -9.91 2.99 5.14
CA ALA A 157 -9.73 1.71 5.82
C ALA A 157 -10.78 1.46 6.91
N LEU A 158 -12.06 1.52 6.52
CA LEU A 158 -13.21 1.39 7.42
C LEU A 158 -13.14 0.12 8.27
N GLU A 159 -12.62 -0.98 7.73
CA GLU A 159 -12.43 -2.26 8.43
C GLU A 159 -11.56 -2.13 9.70
N LYS A 160 -10.74 -1.07 9.81
CA LYS A 160 -9.92 -0.82 10.99
C LYS A 160 -10.72 -0.18 12.13
N PHE A 161 -11.78 0.57 11.80
CA PHE A 161 -12.72 1.12 12.78
C PHE A 161 -13.76 0.08 13.24
N VAL A 162 -13.89 -1.02 12.48
CA VAL A 162 -14.84 -2.12 12.74
C VAL A 162 -14.19 -3.28 13.51
N ARG A 163 -12.91 -3.15 13.93
CA ARG A 163 -12.14 -4.22 14.58
C ARG A 163 -12.95 -4.90 15.69
N GLU A 164 -12.94 -6.22 15.64
CA GLU A 164 -13.41 -7.12 16.71
C GLU A 164 -12.49 -7.04 17.94
N SER A 165 -12.54 -5.95 18.65
CA SER A 165 -12.06 -5.95 20.03
C SER A 165 -13.27 -6.29 20.90
N SER A 166 -13.20 -7.41 21.59
CA SER A 166 -14.26 -7.98 22.39
C SER A 166 -14.84 -7.04 23.48
N ASN A 167 -14.31 -5.84 23.63
CA ASN A 167 -14.74 -4.78 24.54
C ASN A 167 -14.77 -3.38 23.94
N ALA A 168 -14.32 -3.14 22.72
CA ALA A 168 -14.37 -1.84 22.08
C ALA A 168 -15.69 -1.73 21.29
N LYS A 169 -16.60 -1.00 21.87
CA LYS A 169 -17.84 -0.58 21.19
C LYS A 169 -17.43 0.30 20.00
N GLN A 170 -18.05 0.12 18.85
CA GLN A 170 -17.83 0.95 17.65
C GLN A 170 -18.41 2.37 17.86
N LEU A 171 -17.94 3.06 18.91
CA LEU A 171 -18.53 4.33 19.38
C LEU A 171 -18.34 5.47 18.39
N LEU A 172 -17.20 5.52 17.70
CA LEU A 172 -16.95 6.53 16.66
C LEU A 172 -18.01 6.41 15.55
N LEU A 173 -18.16 5.19 14.99
CA LEU A 173 -19.12 4.93 13.92
C LEU A 173 -20.54 5.15 14.41
N TYR A 174 -20.87 4.68 15.61
CA TYR A 174 -22.17 4.91 16.20
C TYR A 174 -22.50 6.40 16.31
N ASN A 175 -21.59 7.21 16.87
CA ASN A 175 -21.81 8.63 17.04
C ASN A 175 -21.90 9.38 15.71
N LEU A 176 -21.03 9.06 14.74
CA LEU A 176 -21.10 9.68 13.42
C LEU A 176 -22.43 9.38 12.71
N LEU A 177 -22.91 8.14 12.81
CA LEU A 177 -24.16 7.73 12.18
C LEU A 177 -25.41 8.21 12.98
N ASP A 178 -25.27 8.36 14.30
CA ASP A 178 -26.31 8.95 15.15
C ASP A 178 -26.50 10.45 14.82
N TRP A 179 -25.39 11.17 14.62
CA TRP A 179 -25.42 12.56 14.16
C TRP A 179 -26.05 12.73 12.76
N LEU A 180 -25.93 11.74 11.88
CA LEU A 180 -26.64 11.75 10.59
C LEU A 180 -28.16 11.68 10.75
N GLN A 181 -28.66 11.12 11.84
CA GLN A 181 -30.10 11.08 12.13
C GLN A 181 -30.59 12.34 12.85
N ALA A 182 -29.67 13.14 13.38
CA ALA A 182 -29.99 14.41 14.03
C ALA A 182 -30.36 15.46 12.99
N GLY A 183 -31.48 16.14 13.20
CA GLY A 183 -31.98 17.15 12.24
C GLY A 183 -31.18 18.46 12.24
N ASP A 184 -30.43 18.71 13.32
CA ASP A 184 -29.64 19.92 13.58
C ASP A 184 -28.22 19.86 12.97
N ILE A 185 -27.75 18.69 12.57
CA ILE A 185 -26.43 18.49 11.94
C ILE A 185 -26.61 18.17 10.45
N LYS A 186 -25.78 18.78 9.61
CA LYS A 186 -25.77 18.59 8.16
C LYS A 186 -24.45 18.04 7.69
N MET A 187 -24.41 16.71 7.45
CA MET A 187 -23.16 16.02 7.11
C MET A 187 -23.37 14.80 6.21
N GLY A 188 -22.30 14.41 5.51
CA GLY A 188 -22.20 13.15 4.80
C GLY A 188 -21.10 12.28 5.37
N VAL A 189 -21.27 10.97 5.35
CA VAL A 189 -20.23 10.00 5.78
C VAL A 189 -19.95 9.00 4.67
N LEU A 190 -18.68 8.86 4.30
CA LEU A 190 -18.20 7.88 3.31
C LEU A 190 -17.24 6.91 3.97
N GLY A 191 -17.58 5.64 3.99
CA GLY A 191 -16.64 4.57 4.32
C GLY A 191 -15.90 4.09 3.07
N ILE A 192 -14.58 3.92 3.16
CA ILE A 192 -13.75 3.34 2.11
C ILE A 192 -13.13 2.04 2.64
N THR A 193 -13.33 0.94 1.92
CA THR A 193 -12.82 -0.36 2.35
C THR A 193 -12.50 -1.26 1.15
N ASP A 194 -11.66 -2.26 1.37
CA ASP A 194 -11.43 -3.39 0.47
C ASP A 194 -12.18 -4.65 0.89
N ASN A 195 -12.76 -4.64 2.09
CA ASN A 195 -13.53 -5.76 2.62
C ASN A 195 -15.00 -5.66 2.22
N TYR A 196 -15.43 -6.53 1.31
CA TYR A 196 -16.82 -6.59 0.85
C TYR A 196 -17.81 -6.97 1.96
N ASN A 197 -17.36 -7.67 2.99
CA ASN A 197 -18.19 -8.11 4.12
C ASN A 197 -18.08 -7.19 5.34
N VAL A 198 -17.56 -5.97 5.18
CA VAL A 198 -17.37 -5.05 6.31
C VAL A 198 -18.67 -4.73 7.05
N VAL A 199 -19.79 -4.67 6.31
CA VAL A 199 -21.12 -4.38 6.88
C VAL A 199 -21.60 -5.50 7.84
N ASP A 200 -21.20 -6.75 7.60
CA ASP A 200 -21.56 -7.87 8.46
C ASP A 200 -20.85 -7.81 9.82
N ASN A 201 -19.70 -7.17 9.86
CA ASN A 201 -18.90 -6.97 11.07
C ASN A 201 -19.32 -5.74 11.88
N LEU A 202 -20.30 -4.95 11.39
CA LEU A 202 -20.85 -3.83 12.13
C LEU A 202 -21.76 -4.31 13.27
N GLU A 203 -21.67 -3.64 14.42
CA GLU A 203 -22.64 -3.83 15.51
C GLU A 203 -24.06 -3.56 15.00
N LYS A 204 -25.06 -4.31 15.49
CA LYS A 204 -26.46 -4.21 15.06
C LYS A 204 -27.00 -2.76 15.09
N ARG A 205 -26.64 -1.99 16.13
CA ARG A 205 -27.05 -0.59 16.29
C ARG A 205 -26.36 0.38 15.31
N VAL A 206 -25.13 0.08 14.84
CA VAL A 206 -24.40 0.83 13.82
C VAL A 206 -24.96 0.46 12.44
N ARG A 207 -25.11 -0.83 12.19
CA ARG A 207 -25.63 -1.36 10.91
C ARG A 207 -27.03 -0.83 10.58
N SER A 208 -27.92 -0.70 11.59
CA SER A 208 -29.28 -0.17 11.37
C SER A 208 -29.33 1.31 10.97
N ARG A 209 -28.27 2.06 11.25
CA ARG A 209 -28.14 3.49 10.91
C ARG A 209 -27.33 3.74 9.64
N PHE A 210 -26.57 2.74 9.20
CA PHE A 210 -25.74 2.84 8.01
C PHE A 210 -26.60 2.67 6.76
N SER A 211 -26.43 3.55 5.77
CA SER A 211 -27.09 3.42 4.47
C SER A 211 -26.57 2.19 3.74
N ASN A 212 -27.47 1.44 3.07
CA ASN A 212 -27.06 0.31 2.24
C ASN A 212 -26.50 0.74 0.86
N LEU A 213 -26.21 2.03 0.66
CA LEU A 213 -25.65 2.50 -0.58
C LEU A 213 -24.17 2.09 -0.68
N GLN A 214 -23.91 1.20 -1.61
CA GLN A 214 -22.59 0.69 -1.90
C GLN A 214 -22.18 1.07 -3.32
N ILE A 215 -21.05 1.72 -3.45
CA ILE A 215 -20.44 2.06 -4.74
C ILE A 215 -19.24 1.13 -4.92
N VAL A 216 -19.30 0.26 -5.92
CA VAL A 216 -18.25 -0.72 -6.18
C VAL A 216 -17.35 -0.22 -7.30
N ILE A 217 -16.04 -0.23 -7.05
CA ILE A 217 -15.03 0.04 -8.07
C ILE A 217 -14.69 -1.28 -8.74
N GLU A 218 -15.14 -1.44 -9.96
CA GLU A 218 -14.81 -2.60 -10.78
C GLU A 218 -13.35 -2.56 -11.20
N ARG A 219 -12.76 -3.75 -11.35
CA ARG A 219 -11.42 -3.89 -11.90
C ARG A 219 -11.45 -3.54 -13.39
N PRO A 220 -10.59 -2.60 -13.86
CA PRO A 220 -10.54 -2.28 -15.27
C PRO A 220 -10.09 -3.51 -16.08
N SER A 221 -10.61 -3.68 -17.31
CA SER A 221 -10.16 -4.72 -18.21
C SER A 221 -8.69 -4.49 -18.62
N PHE A 222 -7.99 -5.55 -19.07
CA PHE A 222 -6.61 -5.42 -19.56
C PHE A 222 -6.50 -4.41 -20.71
N GLU A 223 -7.50 -4.40 -21.59
CA GLU A 223 -7.57 -3.45 -22.70
C GLU A 223 -7.68 -1.99 -22.20
N GLN A 224 -8.46 -1.74 -21.18
CA GLN A 224 -8.58 -0.41 -20.55
C GLN A 224 -7.27 0.02 -19.89
N ILE A 225 -6.57 -0.88 -19.22
CA ILE A 225 -5.25 -0.61 -18.65
C ILE A 225 -4.25 -0.26 -19.77
N ARG A 226 -4.24 -1.03 -20.82
CA ARG A 226 -3.37 -0.81 -21.99
C ARG A 226 -3.61 0.56 -22.64
N GLN A 227 -4.87 0.91 -22.90
CA GLN A 227 -5.25 2.22 -23.45
C GLN A 227 -4.87 3.36 -22.50
N TYR A 228 -5.05 3.18 -21.20
CA TYR A 228 -4.61 4.14 -20.19
C TYR A 228 -3.10 4.36 -20.23
N LEU A 229 -2.29 3.31 -20.34
CA LEU A 229 -0.84 3.41 -20.44
C LEU A 229 -0.41 4.12 -21.73
N VAL A 230 -1.01 3.76 -22.88
CA VAL A 230 -0.75 4.45 -24.15
C VAL A 230 -1.07 5.94 -24.06
N HIS A 231 -2.23 6.30 -23.51
CA HIS A 231 -2.62 7.69 -23.32
C HIS A 231 -1.68 8.43 -22.34
N SER A 232 -1.23 7.76 -21.27
CA SER A 232 -0.33 8.35 -20.28
C SER A 232 1.10 8.55 -20.79
N LEU A 233 1.49 7.76 -21.78
CA LEU A 233 2.78 7.86 -22.48
C LEU A 233 2.72 8.78 -23.71
N SER A 234 1.55 9.29 -24.08
CA SER A 234 1.42 10.23 -25.19
C SER A 234 1.99 11.60 -24.82
N LEU A 235 2.88 12.11 -25.66
CA LEU A 235 3.51 13.43 -25.50
C LEU A 235 2.60 14.57 -25.97
N ASP A 236 1.59 14.27 -26.81
CA ASP A 236 0.69 15.26 -27.38
C ASP A 236 -0.27 15.86 -26.35
N HIS A 237 -0.59 15.08 -25.32
CA HIS A 237 -1.52 15.50 -24.27
C HIS A 237 -0.84 16.10 -23.03
N PHE A 238 0.47 16.25 -23.05
CA PHE A 238 1.20 16.88 -21.95
C PHE A 238 1.11 18.41 -22.06
N PRO A 239 0.75 19.13 -20.97
CA PRO A 239 0.62 20.59 -20.98
C PRO A 239 1.99 21.27 -20.90
N TRP A 240 2.75 21.27 -22.00
CA TRP A 240 4.09 21.86 -22.07
C TRP A 240 4.13 23.34 -21.66
N ASP A 241 3.09 24.08 -22.00
CA ASP A 241 3.02 25.54 -21.71
C ASP A 241 2.90 25.82 -20.21
N SER A 242 2.40 24.88 -19.43
CA SER A 242 2.28 25.00 -17.97
C SER A 242 3.57 24.65 -17.22
N HIS A 243 4.55 24.08 -17.90
CA HIS A 243 5.82 23.62 -17.35
C HIS A 243 6.99 24.24 -18.10
N SER A 244 7.21 25.55 -17.89
CA SER A 244 8.24 26.35 -18.58
C SER A 244 9.68 25.83 -18.40
N GLU A 245 9.91 24.99 -17.38
CA GLU A 245 11.21 24.34 -17.12
C GLU A 245 11.51 23.18 -18.07
N LEU A 246 10.48 22.65 -18.75
CA LEU A 246 10.60 21.51 -19.64
C LEU A 246 10.57 21.94 -21.10
N LYS A 247 11.57 21.52 -21.86
CA LYS A 247 11.66 21.80 -23.29
C LYS A 247 10.73 20.88 -24.07
N LYS A 248 9.86 21.45 -24.91
CA LYS A 248 9.00 20.67 -25.81
C LYS A 248 9.87 19.90 -26.80
N PRO A 249 9.67 18.57 -26.97
CA PRO A 249 10.44 17.77 -27.91
C PRO A 249 10.15 18.17 -29.36
N SER A 250 11.08 17.86 -30.27
CA SER A 250 10.88 18.02 -31.71
C SER A 250 9.73 17.14 -32.20
N ALA A 251 9.00 17.59 -33.23
CA ALA A 251 7.87 16.85 -33.79
C ALA A 251 8.29 15.46 -34.32
N GLU A 252 9.49 15.34 -34.87
CA GLU A 252 10.05 14.07 -35.35
C GLU A 252 10.30 13.08 -34.21
N TYR A 253 10.87 13.57 -33.09
CA TYR A 253 11.10 12.74 -31.93
C TYR A 253 9.79 12.31 -31.27
N ALA A 254 8.84 13.22 -31.11
CA ALA A 254 7.52 12.90 -30.56
C ALA A 254 6.79 11.83 -31.41
N ALA A 255 6.83 11.95 -32.75
CA ALA A 255 6.24 10.96 -33.66
C ALA A 255 6.94 9.59 -33.58
N SER A 256 8.28 9.58 -33.49
CA SER A 256 9.07 8.35 -33.34
C SER A 256 8.79 7.67 -31.99
N PHE A 257 8.67 8.46 -30.93
CA PHE A 257 8.33 7.99 -29.58
C PHE A 257 6.92 7.38 -29.55
N SER A 258 5.93 8.07 -30.10
CA SER A 258 4.54 7.58 -30.19
C SER A 258 4.45 6.29 -30.99
N LYS A 259 5.20 6.15 -32.08
CA LYS A 259 5.31 4.90 -32.84
C LYS A 259 5.90 3.76 -31.98
N SER A 260 6.95 4.03 -31.21
CA SER A 260 7.57 3.01 -30.35
C SER A 260 6.61 2.55 -29.25
N VAL A 261 5.88 3.47 -28.62
CA VAL A 261 4.86 3.15 -27.61
C VAL A 261 3.72 2.30 -28.21
N ASN A 262 3.20 2.71 -29.38
CA ASN A 262 2.13 1.98 -30.05
C ASN A 262 2.59 0.57 -30.46
N LYS A 263 3.79 0.45 -31.01
CA LYS A 263 4.39 -0.86 -31.34
C LYS A 263 4.48 -1.76 -30.11
N LEU A 264 4.89 -1.21 -28.98
CA LEU A 264 5.11 -1.93 -27.73
C LEU A 264 3.82 -2.40 -27.07
N MET A 265 2.78 -1.55 -27.10
CA MET A 265 1.53 -1.74 -26.38
C MET A 265 0.39 -2.29 -27.24
N LEU A 266 0.45 -2.17 -28.58
CA LEU A 266 -0.64 -2.58 -29.47
C LEU A 266 -0.29 -3.81 -30.30
N GLU A 267 0.98 -4.03 -30.63
CA GLU A 267 1.39 -5.22 -31.39
C GLU A 267 1.56 -6.43 -30.45
N GLN A 268 1.14 -7.59 -30.90
CA GLN A 268 1.34 -8.85 -30.18
C GLN A 268 2.84 -9.13 -30.03
N SER A 269 3.32 -9.09 -28.81
CA SER A 269 4.73 -9.30 -28.46
C SER A 269 4.85 -10.15 -27.20
N LYS A 270 6.02 -10.78 -27.01
CA LYS A 270 6.31 -11.51 -25.76
C LYS A 270 6.16 -10.61 -24.52
N PHE A 271 6.42 -9.32 -24.68
CA PHE A 271 6.24 -8.35 -23.61
C PHE A 271 4.76 -8.15 -23.27
N LEU A 272 3.91 -7.96 -24.27
CA LEU A 272 2.46 -7.78 -24.05
C LEU A 272 1.83 -9.02 -23.41
N SER A 273 2.20 -10.22 -23.87
CA SER A 273 1.76 -11.48 -23.25
C SER A 273 2.19 -11.60 -21.79
N SER A 274 3.38 -11.07 -21.45
CA SER A 274 3.83 -11.02 -20.04
C SER A 274 3.01 -10.05 -19.18
N LEU A 275 2.59 -8.91 -19.73
CA LEU A 275 1.70 -7.98 -19.03
C LEU A 275 0.29 -8.55 -18.85
N GLU A 276 -0.21 -9.26 -19.88
CA GLU A 276 -1.50 -9.95 -19.82
C GLU A 276 -1.49 -11.04 -18.74
N PHE A 277 -0.42 -11.82 -18.67
CA PHE A 277 -0.21 -12.80 -17.61
C PHE A 277 -0.19 -12.16 -16.21
N ASP A 278 0.47 -11.00 -16.05
CA ASP A 278 0.43 -10.25 -14.78
C ASP A 278 -0.99 -9.80 -14.41
N TYR A 279 -1.76 -9.41 -15.43
CA TYR A 279 -3.16 -9.07 -15.23
C TYR A 279 -3.96 -10.29 -14.79
N ASP A 280 -3.79 -11.44 -15.43
CA ASP A 280 -4.52 -12.68 -15.12
C ASP A 280 -4.20 -13.22 -13.71
N ILE A 281 -2.96 -13.08 -13.24
CA ILE A 281 -2.57 -13.39 -11.86
C ILE A 281 -3.26 -12.47 -10.84
N GLY A 282 -3.83 -11.35 -11.27
CA GLY A 282 -4.52 -10.43 -10.36
C GLY A 282 -3.69 -9.23 -9.91
N LYS A 283 -2.56 -8.91 -10.54
CA LYS A 283 -1.80 -7.70 -10.19
C LYS A 283 -2.68 -6.45 -10.35
N PRO A 284 -2.64 -5.49 -9.40
CA PRO A 284 -3.50 -4.32 -9.41
C PRO A 284 -3.09 -3.32 -10.49
N GLN A 285 -4.00 -2.41 -10.88
CA GLN A 285 -3.72 -1.35 -11.85
C GLN A 285 -2.48 -0.52 -11.47
N ALA A 286 -2.29 -0.24 -10.18
CA ALA A 286 -1.14 0.50 -9.66
C ALA A 286 0.21 -0.16 -10.02
N PHE A 287 0.26 -1.50 -10.13
CA PHE A 287 1.46 -2.21 -10.56
C PHE A 287 1.88 -1.81 -11.99
N PHE A 288 0.93 -1.79 -12.93
CA PHE A 288 1.22 -1.44 -14.33
C PHE A 288 1.68 0.01 -14.47
N VAL A 289 1.08 0.92 -13.70
CA VAL A 289 1.49 2.33 -13.66
C VAL A 289 2.91 2.46 -13.07
N SER A 290 3.20 1.77 -11.97
CA SER A 290 4.52 1.79 -11.34
C SER A 290 5.59 1.17 -12.23
N LEU A 291 5.27 0.06 -12.92
CA LEU A 291 6.16 -0.59 -13.88
C LEU A 291 6.49 0.35 -15.05
N THR A 292 5.47 1.03 -15.59
CA THR A 292 5.66 2.01 -16.66
C THR A 292 6.48 3.22 -16.20
N ALA A 293 6.21 3.73 -15.00
CA ALA A 293 6.97 4.85 -14.43
C ALA A 293 8.45 4.48 -14.20
N ALA A 294 8.71 3.25 -13.74
CA ALA A 294 10.07 2.73 -13.60
C ALA A 294 10.76 2.51 -14.97
N ALA A 295 10.02 2.02 -15.99
CA ALA A 295 10.56 1.84 -17.33
C ALA A 295 10.94 3.19 -17.98
N VAL A 296 10.14 4.24 -17.77
CA VAL A 296 10.42 5.61 -18.26
C VAL A 296 11.72 6.17 -17.64
N TYR A 297 12.11 5.72 -16.44
CA TYR A 297 13.38 6.15 -15.82
C TYR A 297 14.61 5.77 -16.66
N TYR A 298 14.55 4.68 -17.40
CA TYR A 298 15.66 4.18 -18.24
C TYR A 298 15.75 4.83 -19.63
N ILE A 299 14.87 5.79 -19.94
CA ILE A 299 14.99 6.60 -21.17
C ILE A 299 16.21 7.53 -21.00
N ASP A 300 17.19 7.38 -21.90
CA ASP A 300 18.41 8.19 -21.92
C ASP A 300 18.76 8.59 -23.35
N VAL A 301 19.81 9.38 -23.54
CA VAL A 301 20.29 9.87 -24.83
C VAL A 301 20.62 8.70 -25.79
N ASP A 302 21.29 7.67 -25.27
CA ASP A 302 21.65 6.48 -26.04
C ASP A 302 20.44 5.62 -26.42
N LYS A 303 19.40 5.64 -25.60
CA LYS A 303 18.16 4.88 -25.79
C LYS A 303 16.93 5.78 -25.57
N PRO A 304 16.68 6.70 -26.50
CA PRO A 304 15.64 7.72 -26.34
C PRO A 304 14.22 7.19 -26.52
N LEU A 305 14.07 6.00 -27.07
CA LEU A 305 12.78 5.37 -27.32
C LEU A 305 12.46 4.33 -26.26
N LEU A 306 11.20 4.24 -25.88
CA LEU A 306 10.73 3.23 -24.92
C LEU A 306 10.74 1.85 -25.57
N THR A 307 11.40 0.88 -24.93
CA THR A 307 11.56 -0.49 -25.46
C THR A 307 11.15 -1.53 -24.40
N ALA A 308 10.87 -2.77 -24.83
CA ALA A 308 10.60 -3.88 -23.92
C ALA A 308 11.73 -4.11 -22.91
N GLN A 309 12.99 -3.83 -23.29
CA GLN A 309 14.14 -3.98 -22.40
C GLN A 309 14.05 -3.05 -21.18
N HIS A 310 13.55 -1.82 -21.35
CA HIS A 310 13.34 -0.89 -20.22
C HIS A 310 12.30 -1.44 -19.23
N PHE A 311 11.26 -2.09 -19.72
CA PHE A 311 10.27 -2.74 -18.88
C PHE A 311 10.81 -3.97 -18.14
N TRP A 312 11.69 -4.77 -18.78
CA TRP A 312 12.33 -5.89 -18.11
C TRP A 312 13.27 -5.44 -16.99
N LEU A 313 14.04 -4.37 -17.22
CA LEU A 313 14.88 -3.77 -16.18
C LEU A 313 14.02 -3.19 -15.04
N ALA A 314 12.95 -2.48 -15.39
CA ALA A 314 12.01 -1.94 -14.42
C ALA A 314 11.33 -3.03 -13.58
N ARG A 315 10.94 -4.13 -14.23
CA ARG A 315 10.37 -5.30 -13.55
C ARG A 315 11.35 -5.89 -12.55
N HIS A 316 12.58 -6.11 -12.97
CA HIS A 316 13.61 -6.63 -12.08
C HIS A 316 13.79 -5.75 -10.84
N LEU A 317 13.80 -4.42 -11.01
CA LEU A 317 13.89 -3.47 -9.90
C LEU A 317 12.68 -3.54 -8.96
N LEU A 318 11.45 -3.64 -9.50
CA LEU A 318 10.22 -3.65 -8.71
C LEU A 318 9.94 -5.00 -8.03
N GLU A 319 10.34 -6.09 -8.66
CA GLU A 319 10.15 -7.46 -8.15
C GLU A 319 11.35 -7.96 -7.36
N GLN A 320 12.42 -7.17 -7.24
CA GLN A 320 13.55 -7.51 -6.41
C GLN A 320 13.11 -7.62 -4.95
N ASP A 321 13.23 -8.82 -4.40
CA ASP A 321 13.01 -9.03 -2.98
C ASP A 321 14.20 -8.49 -2.19
N HIS A 322 14.02 -7.30 -1.62
CA HIS A 322 15.07 -6.65 -0.82
C HIS A 322 15.48 -7.47 0.37
N GLN A 323 14.62 -8.32 0.91
CA GLN A 323 15.00 -9.23 2.01
C GLN A 323 15.99 -10.29 1.54
N LEU A 324 15.82 -10.80 0.31
CA LEU A 324 16.74 -11.75 -0.29
C LEU A 324 18.08 -11.11 -0.67
N ALA A 325 18.08 -9.87 -1.16
CA ALA A 325 19.31 -9.12 -1.43
C ALA A 325 20.17 -8.94 -0.17
N VAL A 326 19.53 -8.82 1.00
CA VAL A 326 20.23 -8.74 2.28
C VAL A 326 20.97 -10.05 2.61
N LEU A 327 20.51 -11.22 2.13
CA LEU A 327 21.19 -12.49 2.34
C LEU A 327 22.62 -12.51 1.77
N GLU A 328 22.90 -11.74 0.72
CA GLU A 328 24.24 -11.61 0.14
C GLU A 328 25.23 -10.90 1.09
N THR A 329 24.73 -10.15 2.06
CA THR A 329 25.53 -9.39 3.03
C THR A 329 25.73 -10.14 4.36
N VAL A 330 25.12 -11.32 4.52
CA VAL A 330 25.17 -12.09 5.76
C VAL A 330 26.51 -12.77 5.91
N THR A 331 27.06 -12.73 7.12
CA THR A 331 28.30 -13.42 7.46
C THR A 331 28.17 -14.94 7.35
N GLU A 332 29.26 -15.65 7.15
CA GLU A 332 29.28 -17.12 7.02
C GLU A 332 28.63 -17.83 8.21
N HIS A 333 28.86 -17.34 9.43
CA HIS A 333 28.19 -17.84 10.64
C HIS A 333 26.70 -17.64 10.60
N GLY A 334 26.24 -16.50 10.09
CA GLY A 334 24.79 -16.23 9.89
C GLY A 334 24.17 -17.17 8.88
N ILE A 335 24.87 -17.44 7.76
CA ILE A 335 24.43 -18.40 6.74
C ILE A 335 24.33 -19.81 7.33
N ALA A 336 25.32 -20.23 8.12
CA ALA A 336 25.29 -21.53 8.80
C ALA A 336 24.10 -21.67 9.75
N LEU A 337 23.77 -20.61 10.53
CA LEU A 337 22.57 -20.60 11.38
C LEU A 337 21.28 -20.70 10.55
N LEU A 338 21.19 -19.97 9.45
CA LEU A 338 20.01 -20.03 8.55
C LEU A 338 19.84 -21.42 7.91
N ILE A 339 20.93 -22.07 7.53
CA ILE A 339 20.92 -23.45 7.02
C ILE A 339 20.40 -24.40 8.11
N GLY A 340 20.95 -24.30 9.32
CA GLY A 340 20.53 -25.12 10.47
C GLY A 340 19.05 -24.96 10.80
N MET A 341 18.53 -23.71 10.80
CA MET A 341 17.11 -23.43 10.96
C MET A 341 16.27 -24.05 9.84
N GLY A 342 16.74 -23.93 8.58
CA GLY A 342 16.06 -24.51 7.43
C GLY A 342 15.99 -26.05 7.49
N HIS A 343 16.96 -26.72 8.09
CA HIS A 343 16.93 -28.17 8.33
C HIS A 343 15.94 -28.55 9.42
N LEU A 344 15.85 -27.76 10.50
CA LEU A 344 14.87 -27.98 11.56
C LEU A 344 13.44 -27.76 11.04
N GLU A 345 13.22 -26.77 10.19
CA GLU A 345 11.89 -26.51 9.58
C GLU A 345 11.45 -27.64 8.64
N LYS A 346 12.36 -28.29 7.93
CA LYS A 346 12.06 -29.51 7.15
C LYS A 346 11.57 -30.66 8.04
N GLY A 347 11.95 -30.67 9.33
CA GLY A 347 11.48 -31.60 10.35
C GLY A 347 10.22 -31.15 11.10
N ASP A 348 9.42 -30.24 10.52
CA ASP A 348 8.20 -29.64 11.09
C ASP A 348 8.39 -28.74 12.33
N GLN A 349 9.62 -28.42 12.67
CA GLN A 349 9.91 -27.43 13.73
C GLN A 349 9.94 -26.02 13.12
N ARG A 350 8.95 -25.21 13.42
CA ARG A 350 8.86 -23.82 12.91
C ARG A 350 9.45 -22.79 13.86
N VAL A 351 9.69 -23.16 15.10
CA VAL A 351 10.23 -22.26 16.14
C VAL A 351 11.54 -22.86 16.67
N PHE A 352 12.59 -22.06 16.74
CA PHE A 352 13.92 -22.49 17.09
C PHE A 352 14.48 -21.67 18.25
N THR A 353 15.37 -22.27 19.02
CA THR A 353 16.28 -21.55 19.92
C THR A 353 17.71 -21.61 19.35
N LEU A 354 18.57 -20.69 19.78
CA LEU A 354 19.99 -20.71 19.37
C LEU A 354 20.63 -22.06 19.64
N GLU A 355 20.41 -22.66 20.83
CA GLU A 355 20.99 -23.94 21.21
C GLU A 355 20.56 -25.10 20.29
N MET A 356 19.31 -25.13 19.84
CA MET A 356 18.84 -26.14 18.89
C MET A 356 19.58 -26.04 17.55
N VAL A 357 19.74 -24.83 17.03
CA VAL A 357 20.43 -24.56 15.76
C VAL A 357 21.90 -24.82 15.88
N TYR A 358 22.50 -24.39 17.00
CA TYR A 358 23.91 -24.59 17.30
C TYR A 358 24.29 -26.08 17.43
N ALA A 359 23.46 -26.89 18.14
CA ALA A 359 23.65 -28.31 18.25
C ALA A 359 23.56 -29.01 16.87
N ARG A 360 22.67 -28.55 15.97
CA ARG A 360 22.58 -29.09 14.62
C ARG A 360 23.82 -28.78 13.79
N TRP A 361 24.36 -27.55 13.93
CA TRP A 361 25.60 -27.15 13.29
C TRP A 361 26.82 -27.90 13.84
N GLU A 362 26.93 -28.04 15.17
CA GLU A 362 27.96 -28.81 15.81
C GLU A 362 27.98 -30.28 15.33
N ASN A 363 26.82 -30.92 15.26
CA ASN A 363 26.69 -32.30 14.76
C ASN A 363 27.18 -32.44 13.32
N PHE A 364 26.84 -31.47 12.45
CA PHE A 364 27.31 -31.46 11.07
C PHE A 364 28.85 -31.32 10.99
N LEU A 365 29.46 -30.41 11.72
CA LEU A 365 30.90 -30.21 11.72
C LEU A 365 31.65 -31.42 12.34
N ARG A 366 31.03 -32.08 13.31
CA ARG A 366 31.56 -33.29 13.91
C ARG A 366 31.60 -34.46 12.92
N GLN A 367 30.62 -34.60 12.08
CA GLN A 367 30.58 -35.63 11.02
C GLN A 367 31.67 -35.41 9.95
N HIS A 368 32.13 -34.20 9.78
CA HIS A 368 33.18 -33.82 8.81
C HIS A 368 34.58 -33.61 9.46
N ASP A 369 34.76 -33.97 10.71
CA ASP A 369 36.02 -33.76 11.48
C ASP A 369 36.50 -32.31 11.51
N MET A 370 35.58 -31.33 11.41
CA MET A 370 35.88 -29.90 11.35
C MET A 370 35.40 -29.10 12.57
N LEU A 371 35.36 -29.70 13.74
CA LEU A 371 34.95 -29.05 15.00
C LEU A 371 35.73 -27.77 15.35
N ALA A 372 36.96 -27.65 14.88
CA ALA A 372 37.76 -26.44 15.07
C ALA A 372 37.20 -25.20 14.39
N GLN A 373 36.29 -25.38 13.43
CA GLN A 373 35.59 -24.28 12.71
C GLN A 373 34.28 -23.88 13.40
N LEU A 374 33.87 -24.55 14.47
CA LEU A 374 32.68 -24.18 15.20
C LEU A 374 32.94 -22.87 15.97
N PRO A 375 32.15 -21.79 15.73
CA PRO A 375 32.32 -20.56 16.47
C PRO A 375 31.94 -20.74 17.93
N THR A 376 32.46 -19.85 18.78
CA THR A 376 32.00 -19.79 20.15
C THR A 376 30.53 -19.44 20.25
N ARG A 377 29.84 -19.83 21.34
CA ARG A 377 28.42 -19.47 21.55
C ARG A 377 28.17 -17.96 21.47
N GLY A 378 29.12 -17.14 21.97
CA GLY A 378 29.00 -15.68 21.88
C GLY A 378 29.06 -15.15 20.45
N GLU A 379 29.82 -15.74 19.56
CA GLU A 379 29.90 -15.40 18.14
C GLU A 379 28.61 -15.83 17.42
N ALA A 380 28.10 -17.03 17.71
CA ALA A 380 26.84 -17.52 17.18
C ALA A 380 25.66 -16.64 17.64
N GLN A 381 25.66 -16.18 18.89
CA GLN A 381 24.64 -15.25 19.40
C GLN A 381 24.72 -13.90 18.69
N LYS A 382 25.91 -13.33 18.49
CA LYS A 382 26.05 -12.08 17.71
C LYS A 382 25.56 -12.24 16.27
N ALA A 383 25.81 -13.40 15.66
CA ALA A 383 25.29 -13.70 14.32
C ALA A 383 23.75 -13.77 14.31
N LEU A 384 23.17 -14.42 15.33
CA LEU A 384 21.69 -14.46 15.47
C LEU A 384 21.09 -13.06 15.69
N GLU A 385 21.71 -12.24 16.54
CA GLU A 385 21.26 -10.85 16.76
C GLU A 385 21.33 -10.02 15.48
N ASN A 386 22.37 -10.23 14.66
CA ASN A 386 22.47 -9.60 13.34
C ASN A 386 21.35 -10.06 12.40
N LEU A 387 21.02 -11.36 12.37
CA LEU A 387 19.92 -11.90 11.59
C LEU A 387 18.55 -11.32 12.03
N LEU A 388 18.34 -11.13 13.33
CA LEU A 388 17.16 -10.46 13.89
C LEU A 388 17.09 -9.00 13.47
N ARG A 389 18.22 -8.27 13.52
CA ARG A 389 18.33 -6.88 13.07
C ARG A 389 18.02 -6.73 11.58
N LEU A 390 18.50 -7.65 10.77
CA LEU A 390 18.24 -7.72 9.32
C LEU A 390 16.83 -8.23 9.00
N LYS A 391 16.05 -8.64 10.01
CA LYS A 391 14.68 -9.19 9.86
C LYS A 391 14.60 -10.45 8.99
N LEU A 392 15.70 -11.15 8.82
CA LEU A 392 15.74 -12.48 8.19
C LEU A 392 15.16 -13.55 9.11
N VAL A 393 15.28 -13.30 10.41
CA VAL A 393 14.71 -14.10 11.50
C VAL A 393 13.83 -13.17 12.34
N LYS A 394 12.70 -13.66 12.83
CA LYS A 394 11.78 -12.94 13.71
C LYS A 394 11.65 -13.62 15.06
N ASP A 395 11.33 -12.83 16.08
CA ASP A 395 10.99 -13.34 17.40
C ASP A 395 9.64 -14.08 17.34
N ALA A 396 9.58 -15.29 17.85
CA ALA A 396 8.34 -16.09 17.88
C ALA A 396 7.28 -15.48 18.80
N GLY A 397 7.67 -14.67 19.79
CA GLY A 397 6.73 -13.92 20.62
C GLY A 397 5.86 -12.94 19.85
N ASP A 398 6.30 -12.40 18.71
CA ASP A 398 5.53 -11.54 17.83
C ASP A 398 4.58 -12.33 16.92
N ALA A 399 4.91 -13.57 16.55
CA ALA A 399 4.07 -14.44 15.75
C ALA A 399 2.86 -14.99 16.56
N PHE A 400 3.06 -15.25 17.85
CA PHE A 400 1.98 -15.69 18.74
C PHE A 400 0.91 -14.62 18.98
N LYS A 401 1.25 -13.34 18.88
CA LYS A 401 0.29 -12.23 18.99
C LYS A 401 -0.64 -12.12 17.79
N ILE A 402 -0.26 -12.64 16.62
CA ILE A 402 -1.03 -12.56 15.39
C ILE A 402 -2.00 -13.74 15.21
N GLY A 403 -1.74 -14.89 15.84
CA GLY A 403 -2.45 -16.15 15.59
C GLY A 403 -3.43 -16.59 16.67
N CYS A 404 -3.41 -16.04 17.87
CA CYS A 404 -4.26 -16.47 18.98
C CYS A 404 -5.34 -15.46 19.32
N SER A 405 -6.46 -15.48 18.57
CA SER A 405 -7.74 -14.95 19.04
C SER A 405 -8.48 -15.98 19.93
N GLY A 406 -7.78 -16.58 20.88
CA GLY A 406 -8.32 -17.48 21.89
C GLY A 406 -8.26 -16.83 23.26
N LYS A 407 -9.42 -16.64 23.88
CA LYS A 407 -9.57 -16.12 25.24
C LYS A 407 -8.68 -16.85 26.24
N GLY A 408 -7.83 -16.09 26.90
CA GLY A 408 -7.27 -16.44 28.21
C GLY A 408 -6.00 -17.31 28.12
N PHE A 409 -4.86 -16.65 28.09
CA PHE A 409 -3.73 -16.95 28.96
C PHE A 409 -2.59 -15.95 28.64
N MET A 410 -2.26 -15.11 29.65
CA MET A 410 -1.02 -14.38 29.82
C MET A 410 -0.63 -13.28 28.82
N ASN A 411 -1.24 -12.12 28.99
CA ASN A 411 -0.59 -10.82 28.81
C ASN A 411 0.43 -10.62 29.94
N GLN A 412 1.64 -11.18 29.81
CA GLN A 412 2.81 -10.70 30.56
C GLN A 412 4.05 -11.04 29.74
N GLY A 413 4.89 -10.02 29.53
CA GLY A 413 6.11 -10.03 28.75
C GLY A 413 7.08 -11.19 29.00
N PHE A 414 6.87 -12.30 28.36
CA PHE A 414 7.76 -13.47 28.42
C PHE A 414 9.04 -13.28 27.61
N SER A 415 9.14 -12.27 26.73
CA SER A 415 10.30 -12.12 25.86
C SER A 415 11.46 -11.35 26.47
N SER A 416 11.25 -10.59 27.55
CA SER A 416 12.32 -9.74 28.13
C SER A 416 13.09 -10.38 29.30
N SER A 417 12.64 -11.51 29.83
CA SER A 417 13.25 -12.20 30.98
C SER A 417 13.97 -13.51 30.65
N LEU A 418 13.84 -14.02 29.41
CA LEU A 418 14.57 -15.20 28.97
C LEU A 418 16.00 -14.86 28.61
N GLN A 419 16.94 -15.70 29.02
CA GLN A 419 18.32 -15.60 28.55
C GLN A 419 18.33 -15.59 27.00
N PRO A 420 19.17 -14.77 26.35
CA PRO A 420 19.20 -14.61 24.89
C PRO A 420 19.32 -15.93 24.12
N GLU A 421 19.98 -16.93 24.71
CA GLU A 421 20.20 -18.24 24.13
C GLU A 421 18.95 -19.09 23.96
N PHE A 422 17.91 -18.85 24.80
CA PHE A 422 16.63 -19.56 24.77
C PHE A 422 15.53 -18.72 24.12
N ARG A 423 15.88 -17.60 23.50
CA ARG A 423 14.93 -16.79 22.75
C ARG A 423 14.36 -17.59 21.58
N ALA A 424 13.07 -17.73 21.54
CA ALA A 424 12.37 -18.44 20.48
C ALA A 424 12.28 -17.58 19.23
N VAL A 425 12.75 -18.09 18.10
CA VAL A 425 12.80 -17.38 16.81
C VAL A 425 12.26 -18.24 15.68
N HIS A 426 11.86 -17.63 14.58
CA HIS A 426 11.42 -18.32 13.35
C HIS A 426 12.00 -17.63 12.10
N LEU A 427 12.10 -18.37 10.99
CA LEU A 427 12.53 -17.83 9.71
C LEU A 427 11.45 -16.92 9.13
N ASN A 428 11.87 -15.81 8.52
CA ASN A 428 10.98 -14.86 7.85
C ASN A 428 10.89 -15.07 6.34
N PHE A 429 11.52 -16.11 5.81
CA PHE A 429 11.51 -16.49 4.39
C PHE A 429 11.53 -18.02 4.25
N ALA A 430 11.18 -18.50 3.05
CA ALA A 430 11.15 -19.93 2.80
C ALA A 430 12.57 -20.53 2.70
N PRO A 431 12.92 -21.61 3.43
CA PRO A 431 14.25 -22.21 3.41
C PRO A 431 14.73 -22.64 2.02
N ARG A 432 13.78 -23.00 1.14
CA ARG A 432 14.07 -23.37 -0.26
C ARG A 432 14.73 -22.24 -1.04
N THR A 433 14.45 -20.97 -0.69
CA THR A 433 15.02 -19.80 -1.33
C THR A 433 16.52 -19.69 -1.05
N LEU A 434 16.93 -19.89 0.22
CA LEU A 434 18.35 -19.92 0.61
C LEU A 434 19.11 -21.02 -0.14
N ALA A 435 18.56 -22.22 -0.18
CA ALA A 435 19.17 -23.34 -0.91
C ALA A 435 19.30 -23.05 -2.43
N GLY A 436 18.31 -22.38 -3.02
CA GLY A 436 18.36 -21.91 -4.40
C GLY A 436 19.46 -20.90 -4.66
N MET A 437 19.58 -19.87 -3.81
CA MET A 437 20.62 -18.83 -3.92
C MET A 437 22.04 -19.39 -3.73
N LEU A 438 22.22 -20.36 -2.84
CA LEU A 438 23.48 -21.05 -2.65
C LEU A 438 23.88 -21.91 -3.86
N ARG A 439 22.90 -22.58 -4.51
CA ARG A 439 23.13 -23.34 -5.75
C ARG A 439 23.51 -22.45 -6.92
N ASN A 440 22.83 -21.33 -7.06
CA ASN A 440 23.06 -20.37 -8.14
C ASN A 440 24.34 -19.53 -7.96
N GLY A 441 25.04 -19.67 -6.82
CA GLY A 441 26.26 -18.92 -6.53
C GLY A 441 26.03 -17.43 -6.19
N SER A 442 24.79 -17.01 -5.95
CA SER A 442 24.45 -15.63 -5.56
C SER A 442 25.01 -15.30 -4.16
N ILE A 443 25.13 -16.30 -3.29
CA ILE A 443 25.72 -16.15 -1.96
C ILE A 443 27.09 -16.84 -1.94
N GLN A 444 28.11 -16.08 -1.54
CA GLN A 444 29.45 -16.63 -1.36
C GLN A 444 29.59 -17.21 0.04
N CYS A 445 29.83 -18.51 0.14
CA CYS A 445 30.16 -19.21 1.38
C CYS A 445 31.06 -20.42 1.06
N SER A 446 31.58 -21.05 2.10
CA SER A 446 32.42 -22.25 1.97
C SER A 446 31.67 -23.38 1.22
N THR A 447 32.44 -24.24 0.52
CA THR A 447 31.87 -25.40 -0.19
C THR A 447 31.17 -26.35 0.78
N LEU A 448 31.67 -26.49 1.97
CA LEU A 448 31.11 -27.32 3.03
C LEU A 448 29.68 -26.85 3.41
N LEU A 449 29.45 -25.55 3.59
CA LEU A 449 28.15 -25.01 3.91
C LEU A 449 27.14 -25.15 2.72
N LYS A 450 27.65 -25.05 1.49
CA LYS A 450 26.82 -25.30 0.30
C LYS A 450 26.33 -26.74 0.23
N GLU A 451 27.25 -27.71 0.52
CA GLU A 451 26.91 -29.12 0.61
C GLU A 451 25.89 -29.38 1.72
N TRP A 452 26.09 -28.78 2.88
CA TRP A 452 25.16 -28.89 4.00
C TRP A 452 23.77 -28.39 3.64
N ALA A 453 23.67 -27.24 2.99
CA ALA A 453 22.37 -26.68 2.58
C ALA A 453 21.61 -27.59 1.58
N ILE A 454 22.34 -28.31 0.71
CA ILE A 454 21.78 -29.13 -0.35
C ILE A 454 21.44 -30.53 0.16
N ASN A 455 22.34 -31.18 0.85
CA ASN A 455 22.24 -32.59 1.20
C ASN A 455 21.48 -32.85 2.51
N GLY A 456 21.38 -31.88 3.40
CA GLY A 456 20.47 -31.93 4.55
C GLY A 456 20.83 -32.92 5.65
N SER A 457 21.99 -33.55 5.61
CA SER A 457 22.46 -34.53 6.59
C SER A 457 23.47 -33.94 7.55
#